data_febb3b063e0dfc60ac046f4582132b18
#
_entry.id   febb3b063e0dfc60ac046f4582132b18
#
_cell.length_a   1.000
_cell.length_b   1.000
_cell.length_c   1.000
_cell.angle_alpha   90.00
_cell.angle_beta   90.00
_cell.angle_gamma   90.00
#
_symmetry.space_group_name_H-M   'P 1'
#
loop_
_entity.id
_entity.type
_entity.pdbx_description
1 polymer ?
#
loop_
_entity_poly.entity_id
_entity_poly.type
_entity_poly.pdbx_seq_one_letter_code
_entity_poly.pdbx_strand_id
1 'polypeptide(L)'
;GGTEANNLALRVLPKRAPILCSAVEHASVLSVMDGIVEIPVDGDGVVDLGALEALLAGEDTPALVSVMLANNETGVLQPVADVAALAHEHGALIHCDAVQAAGKMAIDFRTLGCDLMSLSAHKIGGPSGVGALVVTSGVEGDLALIPMLRGGGQERGRRAGTENVPGIAGFGAAARAAREGLTDFARLGRWRERIENRLRQRADSRVYGFGAPRLANTSCLTMPGVEAETQVIQLDLAGVAVSAGAACSSGKVEPSRVLAAMGVDANEAATAIRVSLGWNTTEDDADKFVEAWIQVYGQAQAHAA
;
A
#
# COMPACT_ATOMS: atom_id res chain seq x y z
N GLY A 1 6.21 -12.21 -7.41
CA GLY A 1 5.22 -11.17 -7.11
C GLY A 1 5.80 -10.06 -6.25
N GLY A 2 4.97 -9.11 -5.80
CA GLY A 2 5.40 -7.98 -4.97
C GLY A 2 6.11 -8.40 -3.69
N THR A 3 5.61 -9.42 -3.01
CA THR A 3 6.25 -9.96 -1.79
C THR A 3 7.69 -10.40 -2.03
N GLU A 4 7.97 -11.11 -3.13
CA GLU A 4 9.34 -11.51 -3.47
C GLU A 4 10.20 -10.30 -3.81
N ALA A 5 9.64 -9.30 -4.51
CA ALA A 5 10.35 -8.07 -4.84
C ALA A 5 10.75 -7.28 -3.58
N ASN A 6 9.81 -7.08 -2.62
CA ASN A 6 10.06 -6.44 -1.34
C ASN A 6 11.13 -7.19 -0.54
N ASN A 7 10.99 -8.52 -0.42
CA ASN A 7 11.94 -9.35 0.30
C ASN A 7 13.35 -9.32 -0.32
N LEU A 8 13.45 -9.22 -1.65
CA LEU A 8 14.74 -9.10 -2.34
C LEU A 8 15.35 -7.71 -2.14
N ALA A 9 14.53 -6.65 -2.19
CA ALA A 9 14.99 -5.28 -1.96
C ALA A 9 15.61 -5.10 -0.57
N LEU A 10 14.95 -5.64 0.47
CA LEU A 10 15.40 -5.52 1.86
C LEU A 10 16.67 -6.36 2.17
N ARG A 11 17.18 -7.11 1.20
CA ARG A 11 18.43 -7.89 1.30
C ARG A 11 19.59 -7.28 0.53
N VAL A 12 19.47 -6.02 0.09
CA VAL A 12 20.51 -5.34 -0.70
C VAL A 12 21.74 -4.98 0.13
N LEU A 13 21.56 -4.73 1.42
CA LEU A 13 22.65 -4.35 2.33
C LEU A 13 23.27 -5.57 3.05
N PRO A 14 24.51 -5.44 3.57
CA PRO A 14 25.09 -6.42 4.50
C PRO A 14 24.18 -6.64 5.70
N LYS A 15 24.17 -7.85 6.27
CA LYS A 15 23.27 -8.29 7.36
C LYS A 15 23.24 -7.40 8.62
N ARG A 16 24.16 -6.48 8.79
CA ARG A 16 24.26 -5.59 9.96
C ARG A 16 23.85 -4.15 9.69
N ALA A 17 23.52 -3.82 8.45
CA ALA A 17 23.03 -2.48 8.14
C ALA A 17 21.60 -2.30 8.68
N PRO A 18 21.30 -1.16 9.31
CA PRO A 18 19.95 -0.89 9.82
C PRO A 18 18.94 -0.78 8.67
N ILE A 19 17.74 -1.29 8.92
CA ILE A 19 16.62 -1.16 7.99
C ILE A 19 15.55 -0.35 8.70
N LEU A 20 15.23 0.81 8.13
CA LEU A 20 14.21 1.73 8.61
C LEU A 20 12.99 1.59 7.69
N CYS A 21 11.83 1.21 8.23
CA CYS A 21 10.62 1.04 7.44
C CYS A 21 9.49 1.91 7.98
N SER A 22 8.68 2.51 7.11
CA SER A 22 7.46 3.17 7.57
C SER A 22 6.59 2.22 8.40
N ALA A 23 6.04 2.68 9.51
CA ALA A 23 5.16 1.88 10.38
C ALA A 23 3.88 1.41 9.69
N VAL A 24 3.53 1.99 8.54
CA VAL A 24 2.36 1.64 7.72
C VAL A 24 2.69 0.74 6.53
N GLU A 25 3.90 0.17 6.48
CA GLU A 25 4.29 -0.77 5.43
C GLU A 25 3.44 -2.04 5.42
N HIS A 26 3.40 -2.68 4.25
CA HIS A 26 2.81 -4.00 4.10
C HIS A 26 3.62 -5.08 4.85
N ALA A 27 2.96 -6.13 5.33
CA ALA A 27 3.60 -7.25 6.03
C ALA A 27 4.78 -7.89 5.24
N SER A 28 4.77 -7.84 3.89
CA SER A 28 5.90 -8.30 3.06
C SER A 28 7.18 -7.48 3.21
N VAL A 29 7.11 -6.33 3.88
CA VAL A 29 8.24 -5.48 4.27
C VAL A 29 8.52 -5.70 5.75
N LEU A 30 7.54 -5.48 6.63
CA LEU A 30 7.73 -5.49 8.09
C LEU A 30 8.06 -6.88 8.66
N SER A 31 7.70 -7.97 7.97
CA SER A 31 7.94 -9.34 8.44
C SER A 31 9.11 -10.04 7.72
N VAL A 32 9.97 -9.29 6.99
CA VAL A 32 11.08 -9.90 6.22
C VAL A 32 12.18 -10.41 7.14
N MET A 33 12.46 -9.71 8.23
CA MET A 33 13.49 -10.05 9.21
C MET A 33 13.25 -9.35 10.54
N ASP A 34 13.91 -9.84 11.58
CA ASP A 34 13.94 -9.18 12.88
C ASP A 34 14.84 -7.93 12.86
N GLY A 35 14.55 -6.98 13.75
CA GLY A 35 15.37 -5.79 13.94
C GLY A 35 15.09 -4.64 12.96
N ILE A 36 13.98 -4.68 12.24
CA ILE A 36 13.47 -3.52 11.49
C ILE A 36 13.08 -2.42 12.49
N VAL A 37 13.57 -1.20 12.25
CA VAL A 37 13.19 -0.01 13.00
C VAL A 37 12.05 0.69 12.28
N GLU A 38 10.95 0.95 12.99
CA GLU A 38 9.80 1.59 12.41
C GLU A 38 9.92 3.11 12.46
N ILE A 39 9.73 3.75 11.29
CA ILE A 39 9.60 5.21 11.18
C ILE A 39 8.14 5.54 11.49
N PRO A 40 7.86 6.36 12.52
CA PRO A 40 6.48 6.70 12.88
C PRO A 40 5.77 7.49 11.77
N VAL A 41 4.44 7.49 11.84
CA VAL A 41 3.56 8.27 10.97
C VAL A 41 2.70 9.21 11.81
N ASP A 42 2.16 10.24 11.18
CA ASP A 42 1.17 11.12 11.79
C ASP A 42 -0.24 10.50 11.83
N GLY A 43 -1.22 11.25 12.34
CA GLY A 43 -2.62 10.82 12.44
C GLY A 43 -3.32 10.61 11.08
N ASP A 44 -2.79 11.15 9.99
CA ASP A 44 -3.25 10.89 8.62
C ASP A 44 -2.49 9.73 7.95
N GLY A 45 -1.50 9.15 8.62
CA GLY A 45 -0.71 8.01 8.13
C GLY A 45 0.44 8.41 7.21
N VAL A 46 0.88 9.66 7.25
CA VAL A 46 2.03 10.16 6.51
C VAL A 46 3.29 9.99 7.36
N VAL A 47 4.38 9.50 6.76
CA VAL A 47 5.66 9.30 7.45
C VAL A 47 6.21 10.61 8.03
N ASP A 48 6.68 10.55 9.27
CA ASP A 48 7.30 11.68 9.97
C ASP A 48 8.76 11.83 9.51
N LEU A 49 9.02 12.87 8.69
CA LEU A 49 10.35 13.16 8.16
C LEU A 49 11.34 13.58 9.26
N GLY A 50 10.85 14.25 10.32
CA GLY A 50 11.71 14.64 11.45
C GLY A 50 12.17 13.43 12.27
N ALA A 51 11.27 12.46 12.47
CA ALA A 51 11.64 11.19 13.10
C ALA A 51 12.59 10.37 12.21
N LEU A 52 12.40 10.36 10.89
CA LEU A 52 13.32 9.72 9.96
C LEU A 52 14.72 10.34 10.03
N GLU A 53 14.81 11.67 10.02
CA GLU A 53 16.08 12.40 10.14
C GLU A 53 16.83 12.03 11.43
N ALA A 54 16.10 12.00 12.55
CA ALA A 54 16.66 11.63 13.84
C ALA A 54 17.19 10.17 13.87
N LEU A 55 16.46 9.24 13.24
CA LEU A 55 16.88 7.84 13.11
C LEU A 55 18.15 7.72 12.25
N LEU A 56 18.19 8.40 11.10
CA LEU A 56 19.35 8.38 10.18
C LEU A 56 20.59 9.00 10.80
N ALA A 57 20.43 10.09 11.56
CA ALA A 57 21.55 10.76 12.24
C ALA A 57 22.18 9.92 13.37
N GLY A 58 21.47 8.92 13.89
CA GLY A 58 21.95 8.00 14.92
C GLY A 58 22.74 6.80 14.39
N GLU A 59 22.84 6.63 13.06
CA GLU A 59 23.44 5.47 12.45
C GLU A 59 24.87 5.73 11.95
N ASP A 60 25.81 4.88 12.39
CA ASP A 60 27.23 4.94 11.95
C ASP A 60 27.47 4.24 10.60
N THR A 61 26.49 3.52 10.07
CA THR A 61 26.58 2.74 8.83
C THR A 61 25.42 3.09 7.88
N PRO A 62 25.65 3.01 6.55
CA PRO A 62 24.58 3.25 5.58
C PRO A 62 23.35 2.37 5.85
N ALA A 63 22.19 2.99 5.96
CA ALA A 63 20.90 2.33 6.19
C ALA A 63 20.18 2.01 4.87
N LEU A 64 19.16 1.18 4.94
CA LEU A 64 18.12 1.07 3.92
C LEU A 64 16.81 1.63 4.49
N VAL A 65 16.28 2.64 3.84
CA VAL A 65 14.95 3.19 4.15
C VAL A 65 13.93 2.55 3.22
N SER A 66 12.81 2.05 3.75
CA SER A 66 11.72 1.48 2.95
C SER A 66 10.42 2.21 3.25
N VAL A 67 9.86 2.86 2.23
CA VAL A 67 8.59 3.59 2.33
C VAL A 67 7.72 3.30 1.13
N MET A 68 6.49 2.81 1.37
CA MET A 68 5.53 2.57 0.29
C MET A 68 5.08 3.87 -0.35
N LEU A 69 4.80 3.87 -1.66
CA LEU A 69 4.31 5.07 -2.34
C LEU A 69 2.85 5.37 -2.02
N ALA A 70 2.04 4.32 -1.83
CA ALA A 70 0.63 4.45 -1.48
C ALA A 70 0.20 3.33 -0.53
N ASN A 71 -0.49 3.69 0.55
CA ASN A 71 -0.94 2.71 1.52
C ASN A 71 -2.10 1.86 0.97
N ASN A 72 -2.06 0.56 1.25
CA ASN A 72 -3.02 -0.42 0.72
C ASN A 72 -4.38 -0.41 1.44
N GLU A 73 -4.49 0.21 2.61
CA GLU A 73 -5.72 0.30 3.38
C GLU A 73 -6.37 1.68 3.24
N THR A 74 -5.61 2.74 3.49
CA THR A 74 -6.11 4.13 3.48
C THR A 74 -6.01 4.81 2.12
N GLY A 75 -5.13 4.33 1.25
CA GLY A 75 -4.80 4.99 -0.01
C GLY A 75 -3.88 6.21 0.13
N VAL A 76 -3.43 6.54 1.33
CA VAL A 76 -2.55 7.70 1.60
C VAL A 76 -1.26 7.59 0.82
N LEU A 77 -0.88 8.69 0.17
CA LEU A 77 0.36 8.82 -0.59
C LEU A 77 1.48 9.31 0.34
N GLN A 78 2.63 8.64 0.29
CA GLN A 78 3.79 9.01 1.06
C GLN A 78 4.70 9.99 0.30
N PRO A 79 5.42 10.89 1.00
CA PRO A 79 6.33 11.86 0.40
C PRO A 79 7.66 11.22 0.02
N VAL A 80 7.63 10.21 -0.86
CA VAL A 80 8.79 9.35 -1.18
C VAL A 80 9.97 10.14 -1.72
N ALA A 81 9.73 11.22 -2.49
CA ALA A 81 10.83 12.05 -3.01
C ALA A 81 11.57 12.79 -1.88
N ASP A 82 10.85 13.29 -0.87
CA ASP A 82 11.44 13.97 0.27
C ASP A 82 12.19 12.95 1.16
N VAL A 83 11.60 11.76 1.36
CA VAL A 83 12.27 10.64 2.05
C VAL A 83 13.55 10.24 1.33
N ALA A 84 13.54 10.16 -0.01
CA ALA A 84 14.70 9.79 -0.81
C ALA A 84 15.82 10.84 -0.69
N ALA A 85 15.47 12.13 -0.77
CA ALA A 85 16.43 13.21 -0.59
C ALA A 85 17.11 13.12 0.78
N LEU A 86 16.31 12.99 1.84
CA LEU A 86 16.81 12.87 3.20
C LEU A 86 17.66 11.61 3.42
N ALA A 87 17.23 10.47 2.91
CA ALA A 87 18.01 9.21 2.97
C ALA A 87 19.39 9.37 2.30
N HIS A 88 19.44 9.96 1.11
CA HIS A 88 20.68 10.16 0.37
C HIS A 88 21.62 11.16 1.05
N GLU A 89 21.12 12.20 1.72
CA GLU A 89 21.94 13.13 2.52
C GLU A 89 22.70 12.40 3.64
N HIS A 90 22.13 11.31 4.16
CA HIS A 90 22.76 10.45 5.16
C HIS A 90 23.47 9.21 4.57
N GLY A 91 23.62 9.13 3.25
CA GLY A 91 24.26 7.99 2.57
C GLY A 91 23.46 6.69 2.62
N ALA A 92 22.18 6.75 2.98
CA ALA A 92 21.27 5.61 2.99
C ALA A 92 20.67 5.33 1.60
N LEU A 93 20.28 4.09 1.36
CA LEU A 93 19.48 3.71 0.18
C LEU A 93 17.99 3.84 0.45
N ILE A 94 17.21 4.02 -0.62
CA ILE A 94 15.76 4.07 -0.56
C ILE A 94 15.10 2.98 -1.40
N HIS A 95 14.27 2.16 -0.75
CA HIS A 95 13.32 1.25 -1.39
C HIS A 95 11.92 1.82 -1.33
N CYS A 96 11.21 1.77 -2.45
CA CYS A 96 9.81 2.17 -2.56
C CYS A 96 8.93 0.98 -2.94
N ASP A 97 8.00 0.57 -2.06
CA ASP A 97 6.91 -0.32 -2.46
C ASP A 97 5.85 0.47 -3.23
N ALA A 98 5.89 0.39 -4.57
CA ALA A 98 4.93 1.04 -5.45
C ALA A 98 3.77 0.12 -5.89
N VAL A 99 3.61 -1.04 -5.25
CA VAL A 99 2.63 -2.06 -5.61
C VAL A 99 1.19 -1.52 -5.65
N GLN A 100 0.83 -0.63 -4.74
CA GLN A 100 -0.51 -0.04 -4.72
C GLN A 100 -0.66 1.22 -5.58
N ALA A 101 0.42 1.90 -5.90
CA ALA A 101 0.40 3.14 -6.69
C ALA A 101 0.46 2.87 -8.20
N ALA A 102 1.17 1.80 -8.62
CA ALA A 102 1.31 1.44 -10.02
C ALA A 102 -0.05 1.25 -10.70
N GLY A 103 -0.22 1.87 -11.87
CA GLY A 103 -1.45 1.84 -12.66
C GLY A 103 -2.62 2.66 -12.11
N LYS A 104 -2.42 3.36 -10.99
CA LYS A 104 -3.45 4.22 -10.37
C LYS A 104 -3.05 5.69 -10.37
N MET A 105 -1.77 5.97 -10.45
CA MET A 105 -1.20 7.31 -10.61
C MET A 105 0.05 7.25 -11.48
N ALA A 106 0.47 8.40 -12.01
CA ALA A 106 1.73 8.49 -12.72
C ALA A 106 2.90 8.30 -11.76
N ILE A 107 3.84 7.45 -12.14
CA ILE A 107 5.05 7.19 -11.38
C ILE A 107 6.25 7.42 -12.31
N ASP A 108 7.16 8.27 -11.88
CA ASP A 108 8.48 8.40 -12.49
C ASP A 108 9.54 8.01 -11.44
N PHE A 109 10.15 6.85 -11.66
CA PHE A 109 11.15 6.29 -10.76
C PHE A 109 12.34 7.24 -10.53
N ARG A 110 12.74 7.97 -11.55
CA ARG A 110 13.87 8.90 -11.47
C ARG A 110 13.53 10.15 -10.66
N THR A 111 12.33 10.70 -10.88
CA THR A 111 11.84 11.87 -10.13
C THR A 111 11.61 11.55 -8.67
N LEU A 112 11.19 10.33 -8.34
CA LEU A 112 11.05 9.88 -6.95
C LEU A 112 12.39 9.69 -6.25
N GLY A 113 13.51 9.60 -6.99
CA GLY A 113 14.84 9.41 -6.42
C GLY A 113 15.08 8.04 -5.77
N CYS A 114 14.23 7.05 -6.05
CA CYS A 114 14.39 5.73 -5.42
C CYS A 114 15.57 4.95 -6.01
N ASP A 115 16.24 4.16 -5.17
CA ASP A 115 17.28 3.21 -5.59
C ASP A 115 16.65 1.87 -6.00
N LEU A 116 15.59 1.49 -5.32
CA LEU A 116 14.85 0.25 -5.51
C LEU A 116 13.34 0.52 -5.54
N MET A 117 12.61 -0.15 -6.44
CA MET A 117 11.15 -0.05 -6.47
C MET A 117 10.51 -1.40 -6.76
N SER A 118 9.56 -1.80 -5.90
CA SER A 118 8.80 -3.04 -6.03
C SER A 118 7.47 -2.83 -6.75
N LEU A 119 7.14 -3.76 -7.65
CA LEU A 119 5.91 -3.77 -8.45
C LEU A 119 5.27 -5.17 -8.43
N SER A 120 3.95 -5.24 -8.63
CA SER A 120 3.19 -6.50 -8.70
C SER A 120 2.17 -6.48 -9.82
N ALA A 121 2.23 -7.50 -10.71
CA ALA A 121 1.39 -7.58 -11.89
C ALA A 121 -0.11 -7.63 -11.56
N HIS A 122 -0.52 -8.46 -10.58
CA HIS A 122 -1.93 -8.66 -10.25
C HIS A 122 -2.62 -7.40 -9.69
N LYS A 123 -1.87 -6.40 -9.23
CA LYS A 123 -2.42 -5.12 -8.75
C LYS A 123 -2.78 -4.14 -9.87
N ILE A 124 -2.32 -4.44 -11.09
CA ILE A 124 -2.62 -3.65 -12.31
C ILE A 124 -3.36 -4.47 -13.37
N GLY A 125 -4.05 -5.54 -12.96
CA GLY A 125 -4.81 -6.40 -13.86
C GLY A 125 -3.98 -7.44 -14.63
N GLY A 126 -2.72 -7.64 -14.26
CA GLY A 126 -1.84 -8.65 -14.82
C GLY A 126 -1.92 -9.99 -14.09
N PRO A 127 -1.15 -11.00 -14.53
CA PRO A 127 -1.14 -12.34 -13.93
C PRO A 127 -0.68 -12.35 -12.48
N SER A 128 -1.29 -13.21 -11.66
CA SER A 128 -0.82 -13.49 -10.30
C SER A 128 0.56 -14.17 -10.31
N GLY A 129 1.33 -14.01 -9.23
CA GLY A 129 2.64 -14.66 -9.06
C GLY A 129 3.81 -13.95 -9.76
N VAL A 130 3.57 -12.89 -10.51
CA VAL A 130 4.60 -12.09 -11.22
C VAL A 130 4.73 -10.71 -10.59
N GLY A 131 5.97 -10.22 -10.51
CA GLY A 131 6.31 -8.87 -10.04
C GLY A 131 7.66 -8.46 -10.59
N ALA A 132 8.10 -7.25 -10.25
CA ALA A 132 9.40 -6.74 -10.63
C ALA A 132 10.03 -5.95 -9.48
N LEU A 133 11.35 -6.02 -9.38
CA LEU A 133 12.17 -5.08 -8.62
C LEU A 133 12.96 -4.24 -9.63
N VAL A 134 12.65 -2.96 -9.68
CA VAL A 134 13.43 -1.96 -10.44
C VAL A 134 14.60 -1.52 -9.58
N VAL A 135 15.78 -1.47 -10.18
CA VAL A 135 17.03 -1.13 -9.47
C VAL A 135 17.76 -0.07 -10.26
N THR A 136 18.28 0.97 -9.60
CA THR A 136 19.08 1.99 -10.27
C THR A 136 20.46 1.43 -10.66
N SER A 137 21.08 1.98 -11.70
CA SER A 137 22.41 1.57 -12.14
C SER A 137 23.52 1.89 -11.11
N GLY A 138 23.32 2.85 -10.22
CA GLY A 138 24.24 3.17 -9.13
C GLY A 138 24.35 2.05 -8.09
N VAL A 139 23.26 1.36 -7.81
CA VAL A 139 23.21 0.21 -6.89
C VAL A 139 23.81 -1.06 -7.53
N GLU A 140 23.87 -1.13 -8.87
CA GLU A 140 24.39 -2.30 -9.59
C GLU A 140 25.89 -2.55 -9.39
N GLY A 141 26.69 -1.51 -9.06
CA GLY A 141 28.16 -1.59 -8.96
C GLY A 141 28.68 -2.00 -7.58
N ASP A 142 28.17 -1.38 -6.53
CA ASP A 142 28.75 -1.46 -5.17
C ASP A 142 27.92 -2.25 -4.16
N LEU A 143 26.64 -2.47 -4.44
CA LEU A 143 25.71 -3.14 -3.53
C LEU A 143 25.09 -4.37 -4.21
N ALA A 144 25.62 -5.54 -3.92
CA ALA A 144 25.12 -6.80 -4.45
C ALA A 144 23.76 -7.13 -3.84
N LEU A 145 22.69 -7.13 -4.65
CA LEU A 145 21.43 -7.81 -4.29
C LEU A 145 21.75 -9.25 -3.91
N ILE A 146 21.45 -9.63 -2.68
CA ILE A 146 21.68 -11.01 -2.20
C ILE A 146 20.54 -11.90 -2.69
N PRO A 147 20.77 -12.80 -3.66
CA PRO A 147 19.73 -13.64 -4.22
C PRO A 147 19.06 -14.50 -3.15
N MET A 148 17.71 -14.44 -3.11
CA MET A 148 16.90 -15.35 -2.28
C MET A 148 16.85 -16.76 -2.89
N LEU A 149 16.69 -16.83 -4.20
CA LEU A 149 16.72 -18.06 -4.98
C LEU A 149 18.04 -18.17 -5.73
N ARG A 150 18.84 -19.19 -5.39
CA ARG A 150 20.15 -19.44 -5.98
C ARG A 150 20.11 -20.62 -6.91
N GLY A 151 20.93 -20.61 -7.96
CA GLY A 151 21.03 -21.68 -8.97
C GLY A 151 21.67 -21.22 -10.25
N GLY A 152 20.93 -21.22 -11.37
CA GLY A 152 21.42 -20.76 -12.67
C GLY A 152 21.58 -19.25 -12.75
N GLY A 153 22.04 -18.76 -13.94
CA GLY A 153 22.33 -17.35 -14.17
C GLY A 153 21.15 -16.46 -14.57
N GLN A 154 19.92 -16.94 -14.40
CA GLN A 154 18.72 -16.17 -14.75
C GLN A 154 18.68 -14.84 -13.97
N GLU A 155 18.05 -13.82 -14.56
CA GLU A 155 18.00 -12.47 -14.02
C GLU A 155 19.39 -11.95 -13.58
N ARG A 156 20.43 -12.25 -14.39
CA ARG A 156 21.83 -11.89 -14.10
C ARG A 156 22.34 -12.46 -12.76
N GLY A 157 21.87 -13.65 -12.38
CA GLY A 157 22.20 -14.29 -11.10
C GLY A 157 21.46 -13.75 -9.88
N ARG A 158 20.57 -12.77 -10.07
CA ARG A 158 19.82 -12.14 -8.96
C ARG A 158 18.59 -12.92 -8.54
N ARG A 159 18.05 -13.74 -9.45
CA ARG A 159 16.90 -14.61 -9.20
C ARG A 159 16.99 -15.84 -10.12
N ALA A 160 17.46 -16.94 -9.59
CA ALA A 160 17.62 -18.18 -10.35
C ALA A 160 16.27 -18.88 -10.59
N GLY A 161 16.27 -19.85 -11.49
CA GLY A 161 15.11 -20.62 -11.93
C GLY A 161 14.56 -20.10 -13.25
N THR A 162 14.05 -21.01 -14.09
CA THR A 162 13.48 -20.68 -15.40
C THR A 162 12.42 -19.60 -15.27
N GLU A 163 12.50 -18.61 -16.12
CA GLU A 163 11.63 -17.43 -16.11
C GLU A 163 10.19 -17.82 -16.49
N ASN A 164 9.21 -17.25 -15.79
CA ASN A 164 7.81 -17.37 -16.13
C ASN A 164 7.47 -16.45 -17.32
N VAL A 165 7.92 -16.82 -18.52
CA VAL A 165 7.77 -15.99 -19.72
C VAL A 165 6.32 -15.59 -20.00
N PRO A 166 5.30 -16.48 -19.93
CA PRO A 166 3.90 -16.07 -20.11
C PRO A 166 3.45 -15.02 -19.10
N GLY A 167 3.81 -15.20 -17.83
CA GLY A 167 3.48 -14.26 -16.76
C GLY A 167 4.15 -12.91 -16.95
N ILE A 168 5.43 -12.89 -17.34
CA ILE A 168 6.20 -11.67 -17.62
C ILE A 168 5.62 -10.91 -18.81
N ALA A 169 5.26 -11.62 -19.89
CA ALA A 169 4.61 -11.02 -21.06
C ALA A 169 3.25 -10.41 -20.70
N GLY A 170 2.45 -11.12 -19.89
CA GLY A 170 1.18 -10.62 -19.35
C GLY A 170 1.35 -9.40 -18.45
N PHE A 171 2.40 -9.35 -17.62
CA PHE A 171 2.73 -8.16 -16.82
C PHE A 171 3.06 -6.97 -17.71
N GLY A 172 3.88 -7.17 -18.75
CA GLY A 172 4.19 -6.12 -19.73
C GLY A 172 2.95 -5.56 -20.44
N ALA A 173 2.00 -6.43 -20.81
CA ALA A 173 0.73 -6.02 -21.40
C ALA A 173 -0.11 -5.19 -20.41
N ALA A 174 -0.25 -5.68 -19.17
CA ALA A 174 -0.98 -4.99 -18.11
C ALA A 174 -0.36 -3.62 -17.79
N ALA A 175 0.97 -3.51 -17.74
CA ALA A 175 1.67 -2.26 -17.47
C ALA A 175 1.42 -1.20 -18.57
N ARG A 176 1.36 -1.61 -19.85
CA ARG A 176 0.98 -0.71 -20.95
C ARG A 176 -0.45 -0.22 -20.81
N ALA A 177 -1.40 -1.13 -20.61
CA ALA A 177 -2.81 -0.78 -20.46
C ALA A 177 -3.04 0.12 -19.23
N ALA A 178 -2.40 -0.18 -18.11
CA ALA A 178 -2.48 0.63 -16.91
C ALA A 178 -1.95 2.05 -17.13
N ARG A 179 -0.84 2.22 -17.84
CA ARG A 179 -0.28 3.54 -18.18
C ARG A 179 -1.23 4.34 -19.08
N GLU A 180 -1.86 3.70 -20.04
CA GLU A 180 -2.83 4.34 -20.95
C GLU A 180 -4.11 4.74 -20.21
N GLY A 181 -4.53 3.97 -19.21
CA GLY A 181 -5.75 4.20 -18.42
C GLY A 181 -5.61 5.18 -17.25
N LEU A 182 -4.45 5.80 -17.00
CA LEU A 182 -4.24 6.67 -15.82
C LEU A 182 -5.23 7.84 -15.72
N THR A 183 -5.55 8.46 -16.84
CA THR A 183 -6.51 9.58 -16.87
C THR A 183 -7.91 9.13 -16.46
N ASP A 184 -8.33 7.97 -16.96
CA ASP A 184 -9.62 7.38 -16.59
C ASP A 184 -9.65 6.95 -15.11
N PHE A 185 -8.51 6.50 -14.61
CA PHE A 185 -8.41 6.12 -13.20
C PHE A 185 -8.52 7.33 -12.27
N ALA A 186 -7.94 8.46 -12.64
CA ALA A 186 -8.00 9.70 -11.85
C ALA A 186 -9.45 10.20 -11.64
N ARG A 187 -10.37 9.92 -12.58
CA ARG A 187 -11.79 10.30 -12.46
C ARG A 187 -12.49 9.65 -11.25
N LEU A 188 -12.00 8.51 -10.76
CA LEU A 188 -12.57 7.81 -9.61
C LEU A 188 -12.54 8.66 -8.34
N GLY A 189 -11.63 9.63 -8.25
CA GLY A 189 -11.50 10.54 -7.11
C GLY A 189 -12.80 11.28 -6.78
N ARG A 190 -13.53 11.75 -7.79
CA ARG A 190 -14.82 12.42 -7.58
C ARG A 190 -15.89 11.49 -6.97
N TRP A 191 -15.90 10.20 -7.34
CA TRP A 191 -16.84 9.24 -6.77
C TRP A 191 -16.45 8.85 -5.36
N ARG A 192 -15.16 8.65 -5.10
CA ARG A 192 -14.63 8.46 -3.74
C ARG A 192 -15.05 9.61 -2.83
N GLU A 193 -14.81 10.86 -3.23
CA GLU A 193 -15.19 12.05 -2.47
C GLU A 193 -16.70 12.16 -2.26
N ARG A 194 -17.50 11.82 -3.28
CA ARG A 194 -18.97 11.78 -3.15
C ARG A 194 -19.42 10.74 -2.12
N ILE A 195 -18.87 9.54 -2.16
CA ILE A 195 -19.13 8.49 -1.17
C ILE A 195 -18.81 9.01 0.23
N GLU A 196 -17.60 9.48 0.45
CA GLU A 196 -17.12 9.97 1.74
C GLU A 196 -18.00 11.10 2.29
N ASN A 197 -18.35 12.09 1.46
CA ASN A 197 -19.19 13.21 1.86
C ASN A 197 -20.61 12.77 2.24
N ARG A 198 -21.23 11.86 1.48
CA ARG A 198 -22.56 11.35 1.78
C ARG A 198 -22.60 10.57 3.10
N LEU A 199 -21.60 9.73 3.36
CA LEU A 199 -21.55 8.92 4.57
C LEU A 199 -21.26 9.77 5.81
N ARG A 200 -20.34 10.73 5.72
CA ARG A 200 -20.05 11.69 6.81
C ARG A 200 -21.27 12.56 7.18
N GLN A 201 -22.15 12.87 6.22
CA GLN A 201 -23.38 13.62 6.49
C GLN A 201 -24.49 12.78 7.11
N ARG A 202 -24.45 11.46 6.96
CA ARG A 202 -25.51 10.53 7.42
C ARG A 202 -25.19 9.83 8.73
N ALA A 203 -23.94 9.69 9.04
CA ALA A 203 -23.45 9.06 10.26
C ALA A 203 -22.17 9.78 10.69
N ASP A 204 -21.76 9.59 11.93
CA ASP A 204 -20.46 10.06 12.41
C ASP A 204 -19.31 9.15 11.89
N SER A 205 -19.33 8.92 10.57
CA SER A 205 -18.34 8.09 9.89
C SER A 205 -17.04 8.86 9.74
N ARG A 206 -15.94 8.27 10.19
CA ARG A 206 -14.59 8.83 10.03
C ARG A 206 -13.94 8.24 8.80
N VAL A 207 -13.23 9.08 8.04
CA VAL A 207 -12.40 8.68 6.89
C VAL A 207 -10.94 8.84 7.29
N TYR A 208 -10.17 7.77 7.26
CA TYR A 208 -8.76 7.79 7.62
C TYR A 208 -7.89 8.32 6.48
N GLY A 209 -6.88 9.12 6.84
CA GLY A 209 -6.02 9.81 5.89
C GLY A 209 -6.72 10.93 5.12
N PHE A 210 -7.83 11.49 5.66
CA PHE A 210 -8.62 12.52 4.98
C PHE A 210 -7.83 13.81 4.72
N GLY A 211 -6.91 14.16 5.62
CA GLY A 211 -6.07 15.35 5.52
C GLY A 211 -4.88 15.21 4.57
N ALA A 212 -4.55 13.99 4.14
CA ALA A 212 -3.41 13.70 3.29
C ALA A 212 -3.80 13.49 1.81
N PRO A 213 -2.86 13.65 0.86
CA PRO A 213 -3.02 13.18 -0.51
C PRO A 213 -3.31 11.67 -0.55
N ARG A 214 -4.27 11.23 -1.37
CA ARG A 214 -4.69 9.84 -1.46
C ARG A 214 -4.91 9.37 -2.90
N LEU A 215 -4.78 8.07 -3.13
CA LEU A 215 -5.20 7.45 -4.38
C LEU A 215 -6.68 7.78 -4.69
N ALA A 216 -6.98 7.96 -5.95
CA ALA A 216 -8.32 8.32 -6.41
C ALA A 216 -9.39 7.24 -6.10
N ASN A 217 -8.98 6.00 -5.89
CA ASN A 217 -9.86 4.84 -5.85
C ASN A 217 -10.02 4.18 -4.48
N THR A 218 -9.36 4.67 -3.43
CA THR A 218 -9.31 3.97 -2.14
C THR A 218 -9.81 4.88 -1.03
N SER A 219 -10.71 4.37 -0.20
CA SER A 219 -11.17 5.01 1.03
C SER A 219 -11.19 3.98 2.16
N CYS A 220 -10.70 4.36 3.33
CA CYS A 220 -10.83 3.62 4.57
C CYS A 220 -11.76 4.41 5.48
N LEU A 221 -12.89 3.82 5.86
CA LEU A 221 -13.94 4.54 6.60
C LEU A 221 -14.63 3.65 7.64
N THR A 222 -15.10 4.26 8.72
CA THR A 222 -15.81 3.57 9.81
C THR A 222 -17.31 3.53 9.57
N MET A 223 -17.96 2.50 10.12
CA MET A 223 -19.41 2.51 10.41
C MET A 223 -19.58 2.43 11.94
N PRO A 224 -19.91 3.54 12.62
CA PRO A 224 -19.95 3.56 14.08
C PRO A 224 -20.85 2.47 14.68
N GLY A 225 -20.31 1.70 15.61
CA GLY A 225 -21.03 0.63 16.30
C GLY A 225 -21.25 -0.67 15.51
N VAL A 226 -20.68 -0.79 14.30
CA VAL A 226 -20.80 -2.00 13.47
C VAL A 226 -19.41 -2.52 13.10
N GLU A 227 -19.07 -3.71 13.57
CA GLU A 227 -17.79 -4.34 13.24
C GLU A 227 -17.61 -4.59 11.74
N ALA A 228 -16.38 -4.47 11.26
CA ALA A 228 -16.04 -4.57 9.84
C ALA A 228 -16.47 -5.92 9.22
N GLU A 229 -16.37 -7.03 9.94
CA GLU A 229 -16.84 -8.34 9.47
C GLU A 229 -18.34 -8.34 9.20
N THR A 230 -19.12 -7.77 10.12
CA THR A 230 -20.57 -7.64 9.97
C THR A 230 -20.90 -6.77 8.76
N GLN A 231 -20.19 -5.65 8.58
CA GLN A 231 -20.36 -4.78 7.41
C GLN A 231 -20.10 -5.53 6.11
N VAL A 232 -18.98 -6.27 6.04
CA VAL A 232 -18.62 -7.05 4.83
C VAL A 232 -19.72 -8.03 4.48
N ILE A 233 -20.24 -8.80 5.46
CA ILE A 233 -21.31 -9.79 5.23
C ILE A 233 -22.61 -9.10 4.76
N GLN A 234 -23.02 -8.04 5.44
CA GLN A 234 -24.27 -7.36 5.12
C GLN A 234 -24.24 -6.65 3.77
N LEU A 235 -23.09 -6.02 3.44
CA LEU A 235 -22.88 -5.38 2.15
C LEU A 235 -22.78 -6.40 1.01
N ASP A 236 -22.16 -7.56 1.23
CA ASP A 236 -22.10 -8.65 0.26
C ASP A 236 -23.51 -9.19 -0.06
N LEU A 237 -24.35 -9.39 0.96
CA LEU A 237 -25.76 -9.76 0.80
C LEU A 237 -26.56 -8.71 0.02
N ALA A 238 -26.18 -7.44 0.10
CA ALA A 238 -26.74 -6.36 -0.71
C ALA A 238 -26.12 -6.26 -2.11
N GLY A 239 -25.21 -7.17 -2.46
CA GLY A 239 -24.52 -7.23 -3.75
C GLY A 239 -23.42 -6.16 -3.90
N VAL A 240 -22.76 -5.80 -2.80
CA VAL A 240 -21.63 -4.85 -2.75
C VAL A 240 -20.44 -5.48 -2.04
N ALA A 241 -19.36 -5.73 -2.77
CA ALA A 241 -18.12 -6.28 -2.23
C ALA A 241 -17.22 -5.18 -1.67
N VAL A 242 -16.83 -5.30 -0.41
CA VAL A 242 -15.85 -4.45 0.28
C VAL A 242 -14.82 -5.31 1.02
N SER A 243 -13.82 -4.70 1.64
CA SER A 243 -12.83 -5.43 2.44
C SER A 243 -12.82 -4.91 3.87
N ALA A 244 -12.76 -5.81 4.84
CA ALA A 244 -12.37 -5.45 6.21
C ALA A 244 -10.87 -5.14 6.25
N GLY A 245 -10.44 -4.21 7.11
CA GLY A 245 -9.09 -3.78 7.42
C GLY A 245 -7.92 -4.50 6.72
N ALA A 246 -7.12 -5.25 7.45
CA ALA A 246 -6.03 -6.08 6.91
C ALA A 246 -6.55 -7.34 6.20
N ALA A 247 -7.15 -7.18 5.01
CA ALA A 247 -7.75 -8.25 4.18
C ALA A 247 -6.74 -9.34 3.72
N CYS A 248 -5.52 -9.34 4.21
CA CYS A 248 -4.47 -10.30 3.86
C CYS A 248 -4.26 -11.42 4.89
N SER A 249 -4.94 -11.40 6.03
CA SER A 249 -4.85 -12.48 7.01
C SER A 249 -5.83 -13.60 6.64
N SER A 250 -5.29 -14.77 6.37
CA SER A 250 -6.02 -16.00 6.01
C SER A 250 -7.06 -16.38 7.08
N GLY A 251 -8.28 -15.87 6.97
CA GLY A 251 -9.45 -16.36 7.69
C GLY A 251 -9.66 -15.83 9.12
N LYS A 252 -8.84 -14.90 9.63
CA LYS A 252 -9.13 -14.11 10.86
C LYS A 252 -8.91 -12.66 10.57
N VAL A 253 -9.88 -11.82 10.94
CA VAL A 253 -9.69 -10.36 10.90
C VAL A 253 -8.77 -9.97 12.05
N GLU A 254 -7.51 -9.67 11.72
CA GLU A 254 -6.60 -9.04 12.67
C GLU A 254 -6.83 -7.52 12.67
N PRO A 255 -6.66 -6.86 13.83
CA PRO A 255 -6.71 -5.41 13.88
C PRO A 255 -5.75 -4.78 12.88
N SER A 256 -6.19 -3.71 12.21
CA SER A 256 -5.35 -3.00 11.24
C SER A 256 -4.12 -2.42 11.92
N ARG A 257 -2.93 -2.93 11.54
CA ARG A 257 -1.65 -2.37 11.97
C ARG A 257 -1.47 -0.94 11.48
N VAL A 258 -1.98 -0.62 10.30
CA VAL A 258 -1.93 0.72 9.72
C VAL A 258 -2.69 1.71 10.60
N LEU A 259 -3.94 1.40 10.97
CA LEU A 259 -4.74 2.25 11.83
C LEU A 259 -4.15 2.37 13.24
N ALA A 260 -3.58 1.28 13.77
CA ALA A 260 -2.87 1.32 15.05
C ALA A 260 -1.64 2.24 15.00
N ALA A 261 -0.84 2.20 13.92
CA ALA A 261 0.29 3.11 13.72
C ALA A 261 -0.13 4.58 13.60
N MET A 262 -1.35 4.84 13.08
CA MET A 262 -1.97 6.18 13.03
C MET A 262 -2.54 6.63 14.37
N GLY A 263 -2.43 5.83 15.44
CA GLY A 263 -2.95 6.13 16.77
C GLY A 263 -4.47 5.97 16.92
N VAL A 264 -5.11 5.21 16.04
CA VAL A 264 -6.55 4.94 16.11
C VAL A 264 -6.86 3.93 17.22
N ASP A 265 -7.91 4.21 18.01
CA ASP A 265 -8.39 3.30 19.04
C ASP A 265 -8.82 1.95 18.44
N ALA A 266 -8.52 0.85 19.13
CA ALA A 266 -8.76 -0.49 18.62
C ALA A 266 -10.25 -0.78 18.33
N ASN A 267 -11.18 -0.25 19.16
CA ASN A 267 -12.61 -0.45 18.95
C ASN A 267 -13.10 0.35 17.72
N GLU A 268 -12.57 1.56 17.51
CA GLU A 268 -12.85 2.35 16.33
C GLU A 268 -12.28 1.66 15.07
N ALA A 269 -11.02 1.23 15.12
CA ALA A 269 -10.37 0.51 14.03
C ALA A 269 -11.11 -0.78 13.62
N ALA A 270 -11.73 -1.48 14.58
CA ALA A 270 -12.55 -2.68 14.32
C ALA A 270 -13.80 -2.40 13.48
N THR A 271 -14.26 -1.14 13.41
CA THR A 271 -15.39 -0.73 12.59
C THR A 271 -15.02 -0.23 11.20
N ALA A 272 -13.72 -0.24 10.85
CA ALA A 272 -13.23 0.32 9.61
C ALA A 272 -13.24 -0.69 8.47
N ILE A 273 -13.79 -0.29 7.33
CA ILE A 273 -13.73 -1.04 6.07
C ILE A 273 -12.94 -0.27 5.02
N ARG A 274 -12.35 -1.01 4.07
CA ARG A 274 -11.77 -0.42 2.86
C ARG A 274 -12.72 -0.54 1.70
N VAL A 275 -13.02 0.59 1.08
CA VAL A 275 -13.78 0.70 -0.17
C VAL A 275 -12.80 0.96 -1.30
N SER A 276 -12.81 0.11 -2.32
CA SER A 276 -11.91 0.23 -3.47
C SER A 276 -12.72 0.27 -4.76
N LEU A 277 -12.54 1.34 -5.53
CA LEU A 277 -13.16 1.51 -6.84
C LEU A 277 -12.24 0.91 -7.92
N GLY A 278 -12.81 0.17 -8.85
CA GLY A 278 -12.10 -0.39 -9.99
C GLY A 278 -12.14 0.52 -11.22
N TRP A 279 -11.30 0.24 -12.20
CA TRP A 279 -11.26 0.98 -13.47
C TRP A 279 -12.60 1.00 -14.22
N ASN A 280 -13.44 -0.01 -14.00
CA ASN A 280 -14.76 -0.18 -14.59
C ASN A 280 -15.91 0.23 -13.65
N THR A 281 -15.63 0.75 -12.46
CA THR A 281 -16.64 1.26 -11.54
C THR A 281 -17.41 2.41 -12.19
N THR A 282 -18.72 2.39 -12.07
CA THR A 282 -19.65 3.41 -12.55
C THR A 282 -20.14 4.31 -11.41
N GLU A 283 -20.84 5.38 -11.76
CA GLU A 283 -21.50 6.24 -10.78
C GLU A 283 -22.61 5.49 -10.01
N ASP A 284 -23.36 4.64 -10.73
CA ASP A 284 -24.42 3.82 -10.15
C ASP A 284 -23.89 2.82 -9.12
N ASP A 285 -22.68 2.27 -9.35
CA ASP A 285 -22.03 1.39 -8.36
C ASP A 285 -21.68 2.15 -7.08
N ALA A 286 -21.21 3.39 -7.21
CA ALA A 286 -20.90 4.25 -6.06
C ALA A 286 -22.16 4.61 -5.27
N ASP A 287 -23.28 4.92 -5.95
CA ASP A 287 -24.56 5.20 -5.33
C ASP A 287 -25.13 3.96 -4.66
N LYS A 288 -25.08 2.81 -5.31
CA LYS A 288 -25.50 1.51 -4.74
C LYS A 288 -24.75 1.20 -3.44
N PHE A 289 -23.43 1.42 -3.41
CA PHE A 289 -22.67 1.25 -2.19
C PHE A 289 -23.18 2.15 -1.06
N VAL A 290 -23.36 3.43 -1.34
CA VAL A 290 -23.85 4.40 -0.32
C VAL A 290 -25.22 4.02 0.21
N GLU A 291 -26.15 3.61 -0.65
CA GLU A 291 -27.49 3.18 -0.26
C GLU A 291 -27.47 1.92 0.61
N ALA A 292 -26.70 0.91 0.20
CA ALA A 292 -26.52 -0.31 0.97
C ALA A 292 -25.88 -0.02 2.34
N TRP A 293 -24.83 0.82 2.38
CA TRP A 293 -24.18 1.20 3.62
C TRP A 293 -25.13 1.91 4.60
N ILE A 294 -25.93 2.87 4.11
CA ILE A 294 -26.93 3.61 4.91
C ILE A 294 -28.00 2.65 5.45
N GLN A 295 -28.44 1.69 4.66
CA GLN A 295 -29.40 0.68 5.08
C GLN A 295 -28.83 -0.20 6.21
N VAL A 296 -27.61 -0.70 6.06
CA VAL A 296 -26.94 -1.51 7.09
C VAL A 296 -26.77 -0.72 8.39
N TYR A 297 -26.32 0.53 8.29
CA TYR A 297 -26.17 1.42 9.44
C TYR A 297 -27.52 1.65 10.16
N GLY A 298 -28.60 1.94 9.40
CA GLY A 298 -29.93 2.16 9.96
C GLY A 298 -30.49 0.93 10.68
N GLN A 299 -30.27 -0.27 10.14
CA GLN A 299 -30.65 -1.52 10.79
C GLN A 299 -29.89 -1.74 12.10
N ALA A 300 -28.59 -1.49 12.12
CA ALA A 300 -27.78 -1.61 13.33
C ALA A 300 -28.23 -0.65 14.43
N GLN A 301 -28.54 0.61 14.09
CA GLN A 301 -29.04 1.59 15.04
C GLN A 301 -30.42 1.19 15.63
N ALA A 302 -31.30 0.62 14.81
CA ALA A 302 -32.61 0.15 15.26
C ALA A 302 -32.54 -1.05 16.24
N HIS A 303 -31.46 -1.84 16.17
CA HIS A 303 -31.23 -2.97 17.09
C HIS A 303 -30.54 -2.53 18.40
N ALA A 304 -29.89 -1.39 18.40
CA ALA A 304 -29.19 -0.85 19.57
C ALA A 304 -30.06 0.05 20.45
N ALA A 305 -31.21 0.52 19.92
CA ALA A 305 -32.23 1.34 20.62
C ALA A 305 -33.29 0.47 21.29
#